data_737886e77f24fd6d4ce4902ca3492a50
#
_entry.id   737886e77f24fd6d4ce4902ca3492a50
#
_cell.length_a   1.000
_cell.length_b   1.000
_cell.length_c   1.000
_cell.angle_alpha   90.00
_cell.angle_beta   90.00
_cell.angle_gamma   90.00
#
_symmetry.space_group_name_H-M   'P 1'
#
loop_
_entity.id
_entity.type
_entity.pdbx_description
1 polymer ?
#
loop_
_entity_poly.entity_id
_entity_poly.type
_entity_poly.pdbx_seq_one_letter_code
_entity_poly.pdbx_strand_id
1 'polypeptide(L)'
;MKNNIELQNVSKKYKDFELKNVSFCVPEGCIVGLIGENGAGKTTTIKSILNITKADGVVKIFGKDNKKEESKIKEQIGVVLDDSFLSDYLTAKQIHSIMKDVYKTWDENKFFQLLKQFQLPTDKMIKDFSSGMKMKLKIATAIAHNPKLLILDEPTSGLDPVVRNEILDIFRNYIEEDETRSILLSTHITTDLEHI
;
A
#
# COMPACT_ATOMS: atom_id res chain seq x y z
N MET A 1 8.44 15.96 14.93
CA MET A 1 7.69 15.44 13.79
C MET A 1 6.72 14.40 14.29
N LYS A 2 5.53 14.35 13.76
CA LYS A 2 4.54 13.33 14.10
C LYS A 2 4.74 12.12 13.18
N ASN A 3 4.56 10.91 13.72
CA ASN A 3 4.76 9.69 12.95
C ASN A 3 3.41 9.07 12.57
N ASN A 4 3.27 8.66 11.32
CA ASN A 4 2.12 7.89 10.86
C ASN A 4 2.27 6.39 11.20
N ILE A 5 3.52 5.88 11.27
CA ILE A 5 3.81 4.53 11.77
C ILE A 5 4.94 4.60 12.78
N GLU A 6 4.84 3.79 13.84
CA GLU A 6 5.91 3.53 14.81
C GLU A 6 5.98 2.04 15.12
N LEU A 7 7.13 1.43 14.89
CA LEU A 7 7.44 0.07 15.29
C LEU A 7 8.49 0.07 16.41
N GLN A 8 8.28 -0.76 17.43
CA GLN A 8 9.23 -0.94 18.52
C GLN A 8 9.40 -2.43 18.80
N ASN A 9 10.62 -2.94 18.57
CA ASN A 9 11.04 -4.32 18.83
C ASN A 9 10.09 -5.36 18.24
N VAL A 10 9.59 -5.12 17.03
CA VAL A 10 8.67 -6.05 16.36
C VAL A 10 9.42 -7.30 15.96
N SER A 11 8.94 -8.44 16.42
CA SER A 11 9.54 -9.76 16.16
C SER A 11 8.48 -10.77 15.76
N LYS A 12 8.83 -11.67 14.84
CA LYS A 12 7.96 -12.75 14.39
C LYS A 12 8.77 -13.97 14.03
N LYS A 13 8.45 -15.11 14.66
CA LYS A 13 9.10 -16.39 14.39
C LYS A 13 8.19 -17.27 13.53
N TYR A 14 8.77 -17.84 12.49
CA TYR A 14 8.25 -18.95 11.67
C TYR A 14 9.16 -20.17 11.83
N LYS A 15 8.83 -21.27 11.20
CA LYS A 15 9.63 -22.50 11.27
C LYS A 15 11.06 -22.29 10.75
N ASP A 16 11.19 -21.62 9.60
CA ASP A 16 12.44 -21.50 8.86
C ASP A 16 12.91 -20.05 8.69
N PHE A 17 12.23 -19.09 9.37
CA PHE A 17 12.54 -17.65 9.28
C PHE A 17 12.16 -16.93 10.58
N GLU A 18 12.95 -15.94 10.95
CA GLU A 18 12.67 -15.10 12.10
C GLU A 18 12.94 -13.61 11.80
N LEU A 19 11.89 -12.81 11.90
CA LEU A 19 12.01 -11.35 11.96
C LEU A 19 12.37 -10.96 13.40
N LYS A 20 13.48 -10.22 13.61
CA LYS A 20 14.01 -9.91 14.93
C LYS A 20 14.07 -8.41 15.20
N ASN A 21 13.41 -7.96 16.26
CA ASN A 21 13.60 -6.63 16.88
C ASN A 21 13.54 -5.46 15.88
N VAL A 22 12.61 -5.50 14.90
CA VAL A 22 12.48 -4.43 13.93
C VAL A 22 11.88 -3.19 14.60
N SER A 23 12.59 -2.07 14.48
CA SER A 23 12.17 -0.78 15.04
C SER A 23 12.47 0.33 14.03
N PHE A 24 11.44 1.07 13.63
CA PHE A 24 11.55 2.25 12.79
C PHE A 24 10.29 3.11 12.89
N CYS A 25 10.31 4.29 12.29
CA CYS A 25 9.13 5.14 12.14
C CYS A 25 8.95 5.60 10.70
N VAL A 26 7.70 5.96 10.36
CA VAL A 26 7.33 6.65 9.12
C VAL A 26 6.75 8.00 9.51
N PRO A 27 7.50 9.11 9.33
CA PRO A 27 7.01 10.45 9.63
C PRO A 27 5.88 10.89 8.68
N GLU A 28 5.07 11.86 9.11
CA GLU A 28 4.16 12.59 8.22
C GLU A 28 4.96 13.27 7.09
N GLY A 29 4.40 13.34 5.88
CA GLY A 29 5.02 13.97 4.71
C GLY A 29 6.15 13.17 4.06
N CYS A 30 6.40 11.92 4.48
CA CYS A 30 7.56 11.17 4.02
C CYS A 30 7.18 9.90 3.26
N ILE A 31 8.04 9.55 2.31
CA ILE A 31 8.10 8.22 1.70
C ILE A 31 9.24 7.46 2.36
N VAL A 32 8.93 6.28 2.91
CA VAL A 32 9.91 5.41 3.56
C VAL A 32 9.96 4.07 2.86
N GLY A 33 11.17 3.65 2.46
CA GLY A 33 11.40 2.38 1.79
C GLY A 33 11.93 1.29 2.73
N LEU A 34 11.30 0.13 2.71
CA LEU A 34 11.84 -1.11 3.28
C LEU A 34 12.65 -1.82 2.19
N ILE A 35 13.97 -1.65 2.22
CA ILE A 35 14.88 -2.23 1.23
C ILE A 35 15.41 -3.57 1.73
N GLY A 36 15.51 -4.53 0.84
CA GLY A 36 16.12 -5.83 1.13
C GLY A 36 15.84 -6.87 0.04
N GLU A 37 16.61 -7.93 0.06
CA GLU A 37 16.44 -9.07 -0.84
C GLU A 37 15.10 -9.80 -0.61
N ASN A 38 14.74 -10.69 -1.53
CA ASN A 38 13.58 -11.56 -1.34
C ASN A 38 13.83 -12.48 -0.13
N GLY A 39 12.82 -12.62 0.73
CA GLY A 39 12.96 -13.35 1.99
C GLY A 39 13.52 -12.57 3.18
N ALA A 40 13.96 -11.32 3.01
CA ALA A 40 14.48 -10.47 4.11
C ALA A 40 13.45 -10.08 5.18
N GLY A 41 12.16 -10.38 4.97
CA GLY A 41 11.10 -10.11 5.94
C GLY A 41 10.29 -8.84 5.67
N LYS A 42 10.44 -8.19 4.51
CA LYS A 42 9.69 -6.97 4.13
C LYS A 42 8.18 -7.18 4.23
N THR A 43 7.66 -8.18 3.51
CA THR A 43 6.24 -8.58 3.54
C THR A 43 5.78 -8.98 4.94
N THR A 44 6.62 -9.67 5.72
CA THR A 44 6.30 -10.02 7.11
C THR A 44 6.16 -8.78 7.99
N THR A 45 7.03 -7.79 7.81
CA THR A 45 6.95 -6.51 8.50
C THR A 45 5.65 -5.79 8.15
N ILE A 46 5.33 -5.67 6.87
CA ILE A 46 4.07 -5.06 6.38
C ILE A 46 2.85 -5.80 6.95
N LYS A 47 2.81 -7.13 6.86
CA LYS A 47 1.71 -7.95 7.42
C LYS A 47 1.57 -7.80 8.94
N SER A 48 2.68 -7.55 9.66
CA SER A 48 2.66 -7.25 11.11
C SER A 48 2.11 -5.87 11.41
N ILE A 49 2.47 -4.85 10.61
CA ILE A 49 1.91 -3.49 10.72
C ILE A 49 0.39 -3.52 10.52
N LEU A 50 -0.08 -4.25 9.50
CA LEU A 50 -1.50 -4.38 9.16
C LEU A 50 -2.29 -5.32 10.09
N ASN A 51 -1.64 -5.90 11.10
CA ASN A 51 -2.22 -6.90 12.01
C ASN A 51 -2.80 -8.15 11.29
N ILE A 52 -2.32 -8.44 10.07
CA ILE A 52 -2.65 -9.67 9.33
C ILE A 52 -1.90 -10.86 9.94
N THR A 53 -0.70 -10.62 10.46
CA THR A 53 0.14 -11.60 11.15
C THR A 53 0.40 -11.14 12.58
N LYS A 54 0.14 -12.02 13.56
CA LYS A 54 0.47 -11.74 14.97
C LYS A 54 1.99 -11.69 15.14
N ALA A 55 2.49 -10.57 15.65
CA ALA A 55 3.88 -10.34 16.00
C ALA A 55 4.00 -9.84 17.44
N ASP A 56 5.17 -10.06 18.04
CA ASP A 56 5.55 -9.45 19.32
C ASP A 56 6.02 -8.01 19.08
N GLY A 57 6.14 -7.23 20.16
CA GLY A 57 6.51 -5.82 20.08
C GLY A 57 5.31 -4.89 19.97
N VAL A 58 5.57 -3.62 19.71
CA VAL A 58 4.56 -2.56 19.64
C VAL A 58 4.50 -1.99 18.22
N VAL A 59 3.28 -1.88 17.69
CA VAL A 59 2.99 -1.19 16.43
C VAL A 59 1.92 -0.13 16.71
N LYS A 60 2.26 1.13 16.41
CA LYS A 60 1.30 2.23 16.43
C LYS A 60 1.14 2.80 15.04
N ILE A 61 -0.09 3.13 14.68
CA ILE A 61 -0.45 3.81 13.44
C ILE A 61 -1.29 5.02 13.82
N PHE A 62 -0.89 6.21 13.37
CA PHE A 62 -1.47 7.49 13.78
C PHE A 62 -1.51 7.66 15.31
N GLY A 63 -0.45 7.17 16.01
CA GLY A 63 -0.36 7.15 17.47
C GLY A 63 -1.24 6.13 18.18
N LYS A 64 -2.02 5.32 17.46
CA LYS A 64 -2.95 4.32 17.99
C LYS A 64 -2.37 2.90 17.89
N ASP A 65 -2.66 2.08 18.88
CA ASP A 65 -2.29 0.66 18.87
C ASP A 65 -3.02 -0.07 17.72
N ASN A 66 -2.27 -0.72 16.82
CA ASN A 66 -2.84 -1.36 15.62
C ASN A 66 -3.78 -2.54 15.90
N LYS A 67 -3.71 -3.12 17.12
CA LYS A 67 -4.57 -4.26 17.53
C LYS A 67 -5.88 -3.77 18.16
N LYS A 68 -5.83 -2.64 18.89
CA LYS A 68 -6.99 -2.14 19.65
C LYS A 68 -7.93 -1.27 18.83
N GLU A 69 -7.38 -0.52 17.86
CA GLU A 69 -8.16 0.43 17.06
C GLU A 69 -8.15 0.10 15.56
N GLU A 70 -8.07 -1.19 15.25
CA GLU A 70 -7.86 -1.73 13.91
C GLU A 70 -8.84 -1.15 12.87
N SER A 71 -10.14 -1.13 13.16
CA SER A 71 -11.15 -0.65 12.21
C SER A 71 -10.96 0.83 11.85
N LYS A 72 -10.72 1.70 12.85
CA LYS A 72 -10.51 3.14 12.63
C LYS A 72 -9.21 3.43 11.88
N ILE A 73 -8.20 2.59 12.08
CA ILE A 73 -6.91 2.67 11.40
C ILE A 73 -7.09 2.26 9.94
N LYS A 74 -7.75 1.13 9.67
CA LYS A 74 -7.94 0.60 8.32
C LYS A 74 -8.75 1.54 7.40
N GLU A 75 -9.66 2.33 7.94
CA GLU A 75 -10.38 3.36 7.17
C GLU A 75 -9.45 4.46 6.61
N GLN A 76 -8.26 4.66 7.21
CA GLN A 76 -7.31 5.71 6.84
C GLN A 76 -6.05 5.18 6.13
N ILE A 77 -6.02 3.89 5.80
CA ILE A 77 -4.87 3.25 5.15
C ILE A 77 -5.28 2.73 3.77
N GLY A 78 -4.52 3.09 2.74
CA GLY A 78 -4.55 2.40 1.45
C GLY A 78 -3.50 1.30 1.41
N VAL A 79 -3.85 0.13 0.95
CA VAL A 79 -2.97 -1.04 0.95
C VAL A 79 -2.89 -1.67 -0.43
N VAL A 80 -1.66 -1.94 -0.89
CA VAL A 80 -1.39 -2.77 -2.07
C VAL A 80 -0.42 -3.86 -1.64
N LEU A 81 -0.90 -5.11 -1.62
CA LEU A 81 -0.08 -6.28 -1.36
C LEU A 81 0.21 -7.02 -2.66
N ASP A 82 1.31 -7.78 -2.68
CA ASP A 82 1.68 -8.61 -3.83
C ASP A 82 0.60 -9.67 -4.08
N ASP A 83 0.12 -10.35 -3.03
CA ASP A 83 -1.01 -11.25 -3.12
C ASP A 83 -2.27 -10.50 -3.59
N SER A 84 -2.80 -10.85 -4.77
CA SER A 84 -3.97 -10.19 -5.34
C SER A 84 -5.20 -10.42 -4.46
N PHE A 85 -5.74 -9.36 -3.86
CA PHE A 85 -7.03 -9.40 -3.17
C PHE A 85 -8.21 -9.08 -4.11
N LEU A 86 -7.91 -8.60 -5.32
CA LEU A 86 -8.92 -8.34 -6.33
C LEU A 86 -9.11 -9.59 -7.19
N SER A 87 -10.34 -10.10 -7.24
CA SER A 87 -10.66 -11.24 -8.08
C SER A 87 -10.47 -10.89 -9.56
N ASP A 88 -9.78 -11.75 -10.29
CA ASP A 88 -9.51 -11.63 -11.71
C ASP A 88 -10.80 -11.64 -12.59
N TYR A 89 -11.93 -12.08 -12.04
CA TYR A 89 -13.23 -12.15 -12.72
C TYR A 89 -14.10 -10.91 -12.51
N LEU A 90 -13.61 -9.91 -11.80
CA LEU A 90 -14.29 -8.62 -11.64
C LEU A 90 -13.87 -7.63 -12.71
N THR A 91 -14.73 -6.62 -12.93
CA THR A 91 -14.43 -5.40 -13.67
C THR A 91 -14.13 -4.26 -12.71
N ALA A 92 -13.51 -3.17 -13.18
CA ALA A 92 -13.28 -1.99 -12.34
C ALA A 92 -14.58 -1.37 -11.79
N LYS A 93 -15.70 -1.41 -12.57
CA LYS A 93 -17.03 -0.99 -12.09
C LYS A 93 -17.54 -1.84 -10.93
N GLN A 94 -17.33 -3.16 -10.99
CA GLN A 94 -17.72 -4.05 -9.89
C GLN A 94 -16.87 -3.83 -8.64
N ILE A 95 -15.56 -3.56 -8.81
CA ILE A 95 -14.70 -3.16 -7.68
C ILE A 95 -15.21 -1.88 -7.04
N HIS A 96 -15.54 -0.84 -7.85
CA HIS A 96 -16.14 0.38 -7.34
C HIS A 96 -17.35 0.09 -6.45
N SER A 97 -18.29 -0.74 -6.94
CA SER A 97 -19.50 -1.08 -6.19
C SER A 97 -19.19 -1.75 -4.84
N ILE A 98 -18.21 -2.66 -4.80
CA ILE A 98 -17.79 -3.33 -3.58
C ILE A 98 -17.12 -2.32 -2.60
N MET A 99 -16.20 -1.51 -3.11
CA MET A 99 -15.42 -0.59 -2.27
C MET A 99 -16.26 0.54 -1.68
N LYS A 100 -17.30 0.98 -2.38
CA LYS A 100 -18.29 1.93 -1.88
C LYS A 100 -19.02 1.42 -0.62
N ASP A 101 -19.25 0.11 -0.52
CA ASP A 101 -19.86 -0.50 0.67
C ASP A 101 -18.86 -0.73 1.79
N VAL A 102 -17.56 -0.86 1.46
CA VAL A 102 -16.48 -1.11 2.45
C VAL A 102 -16.00 0.18 3.10
N TYR A 103 -15.76 1.24 2.33
CA TYR A 103 -15.17 2.49 2.80
C TYR A 103 -16.20 3.62 2.83
N LYS A 104 -16.44 4.21 4.01
CA LYS A 104 -17.33 5.37 4.16
C LYS A 104 -16.84 6.62 3.42
N THR A 105 -15.51 6.72 3.26
CA THR A 105 -14.82 7.84 2.58
C THR A 105 -14.54 7.55 1.11
N TRP A 106 -15.18 6.52 0.53
CA TRP A 106 -15.00 6.19 -0.88
C TRP A 106 -15.43 7.34 -1.79
N ASP A 107 -14.53 7.80 -2.62
CA ASP A 107 -14.77 8.84 -3.62
C ASP A 107 -14.87 8.23 -5.03
N GLU A 108 -16.11 8.07 -5.48
CA GLU A 108 -16.43 7.55 -6.81
C GLU A 108 -15.79 8.39 -7.93
N ASN A 109 -15.87 9.73 -7.81
CA ASN A 109 -15.35 10.63 -8.83
C ASN A 109 -13.83 10.47 -8.94
N LYS A 110 -13.13 10.47 -7.79
CA LYS A 110 -11.68 10.25 -7.74
C LYS A 110 -11.29 8.91 -8.34
N PHE A 111 -12.02 7.83 -8.01
CA PHE A 111 -11.75 6.51 -8.57
C PHE A 111 -11.82 6.50 -10.10
N PHE A 112 -12.92 6.99 -10.69
CA PHE A 112 -13.06 7.02 -12.15
C PHE A 112 -12.12 8.01 -12.83
N GLN A 113 -11.75 9.12 -12.19
CA GLN A 113 -10.70 10.02 -12.67
C GLN A 113 -9.35 9.31 -12.75
N LEU A 114 -8.96 8.56 -11.71
CA LEU A 114 -7.74 7.75 -11.71
C LEU A 114 -7.76 6.68 -12.80
N LEU A 115 -8.88 5.97 -12.98
CA LEU A 115 -8.99 5.00 -14.08
C LEU A 115 -8.78 5.65 -15.45
N LYS A 116 -9.35 6.83 -15.67
CA LYS A 116 -9.18 7.60 -16.91
C LYS A 116 -7.72 8.04 -17.09
N GLN A 117 -7.10 8.59 -16.03
CA GLN A 117 -5.69 9.01 -16.03
C GLN A 117 -4.75 7.83 -16.36
N PHE A 118 -5.03 6.65 -15.80
CA PHE A 118 -4.23 5.44 -16.00
C PHE A 118 -4.61 4.68 -17.28
N GLN A 119 -5.57 5.20 -18.05
CA GLN A 119 -6.09 4.59 -19.29
C GLN A 119 -6.62 3.16 -19.07
N LEU A 120 -7.27 2.92 -17.92
CA LEU A 120 -7.81 1.61 -17.58
C LEU A 120 -9.26 1.48 -18.06
N PRO A 121 -9.62 0.38 -18.75
CA PRO A 121 -11.00 0.11 -19.14
C PRO A 121 -11.85 -0.24 -17.92
N THR A 122 -13.09 0.25 -17.89
CA THR A 122 -13.99 0.07 -16.75
C THR A 122 -14.78 -1.24 -16.80
N ASP A 123 -15.02 -1.77 -18.00
CA ASP A 123 -15.93 -2.89 -18.26
C ASP A 123 -15.19 -4.20 -18.66
N LYS A 124 -13.87 -4.15 -18.79
CA LYS A 124 -13.04 -5.31 -19.10
C LYS A 124 -12.71 -6.08 -17.82
N MET A 125 -12.71 -7.40 -17.87
CA MET A 125 -12.32 -8.24 -16.72
C MET A 125 -10.83 -8.07 -16.38
N ILE A 126 -10.49 -8.08 -15.09
CA ILE A 126 -9.11 -7.92 -14.60
C ILE A 126 -8.17 -9.01 -15.10
N LYS A 127 -8.66 -10.23 -15.33
CA LYS A 127 -7.85 -11.31 -15.93
C LYS A 127 -7.22 -10.93 -17.27
N ASP A 128 -7.85 -10.02 -18.01
CA ASP A 128 -7.40 -9.56 -19.32
C ASP A 128 -6.51 -8.30 -19.25
N PHE A 129 -6.17 -7.84 -18.04
CA PHE A 129 -5.25 -6.72 -17.80
C PHE A 129 -3.78 -7.21 -17.82
N SER A 130 -2.89 -6.38 -18.33
CA SER A 130 -1.45 -6.57 -18.11
C SER A 130 -1.08 -6.43 -16.63
N SER A 131 0.12 -6.88 -16.23
CA SER A 131 0.62 -6.70 -14.85
C SER A 131 0.62 -5.22 -14.44
N GLY A 132 1.07 -4.32 -15.31
CA GLY A 132 1.04 -2.89 -15.07
C GLY A 132 -0.38 -2.33 -14.92
N MET A 133 -1.33 -2.77 -15.74
CA MET A 133 -2.74 -2.37 -15.61
C MET A 133 -3.34 -2.86 -14.29
N LYS A 134 -3.04 -4.10 -13.88
CA LYS A 134 -3.47 -4.65 -12.59
C LYS A 134 -2.90 -3.82 -11.43
N MET A 135 -1.62 -3.46 -11.47
CA MET A 135 -0.97 -2.64 -10.45
C MET A 135 -1.59 -1.24 -10.37
N LYS A 136 -1.77 -0.56 -11.51
CA LYS A 136 -2.45 0.74 -11.58
C LYS A 136 -3.87 0.69 -10.99
N LEU A 137 -4.63 -0.40 -11.26
CA LEU A 137 -5.95 -0.58 -10.67
C LEU A 137 -5.90 -0.78 -9.15
N LYS A 138 -4.97 -1.59 -8.65
CA LYS A 138 -4.74 -1.75 -7.19
C LYS A 138 -4.45 -0.40 -6.53
N ILE A 139 -3.57 0.41 -7.13
CA ILE A 139 -3.21 1.74 -6.62
C ILE A 139 -4.41 2.69 -6.67
N ALA A 140 -5.15 2.74 -7.79
CA ALA A 140 -6.36 3.57 -7.90
C ALA A 140 -7.39 3.20 -6.81
N THR A 141 -7.58 1.90 -6.55
CA THR A 141 -8.47 1.41 -5.49
C THR A 141 -7.97 1.82 -4.11
N ALA A 142 -6.66 1.72 -3.86
CA ALA A 142 -6.06 2.08 -2.58
C ALA A 142 -6.09 3.59 -2.27
N ILE A 143 -6.11 4.45 -3.29
CA ILE A 143 -6.10 5.91 -3.13
C ILE A 143 -7.51 6.51 -3.10
N ALA A 144 -8.50 5.86 -3.73
CA ALA A 144 -9.83 6.45 -3.96
C ALA A 144 -10.63 6.77 -2.70
N HIS A 145 -10.33 6.18 -1.55
CA HIS A 145 -10.97 6.52 -0.28
C HIS A 145 -10.23 7.60 0.54
N ASN A 146 -9.27 8.30 -0.10
CA ASN A 146 -8.49 9.38 0.50
C ASN A 146 -7.72 8.99 1.78
N PRO A 147 -6.93 7.91 1.75
CA PRO A 147 -6.15 7.49 2.92
C PRO A 147 -5.08 8.53 3.28
N LYS A 148 -4.63 8.51 4.54
CA LYS A 148 -3.48 9.29 5.02
C LYS A 148 -2.15 8.53 4.89
N LEU A 149 -2.22 7.22 4.77
CA LEU A 149 -1.06 6.35 4.71
C LEU A 149 -1.27 5.32 3.60
N LEU A 150 -0.30 5.20 2.69
CA LEU A 150 -0.21 4.08 1.75
C LEU A 150 0.83 3.08 2.24
N ILE A 151 0.47 1.80 2.23
CA ILE A 151 1.38 0.68 2.51
C ILE A 151 1.41 -0.22 1.28
N LEU A 152 2.58 -0.32 0.66
CA LEU A 152 2.77 -0.92 -0.66
C LEU A 152 3.84 -2.01 -0.59
N ASP A 153 3.48 -3.23 -0.96
CA ASP A 153 4.43 -4.35 -0.99
C ASP A 153 4.86 -4.63 -2.43
N GLU A 154 6.12 -4.33 -2.75
CA GLU A 154 6.77 -4.51 -4.06
C GLU A 154 5.96 -3.91 -5.24
N PRO A 155 5.50 -2.63 -5.17
CA PRO A 155 4.54 -2.08 -6.13
C PRO A 155 5.09 -1.91 -7.56
N THR A 156 6.39 -2.00 -7.74
CA THR A 156 7.09 -1.80 -9.03
C THR A 156 7.74 -3.07 -9.56
N SER A 157 7.68 -4.15 -8.78
CA SER A 157 8.33 -5.42 -9.11
C SER A 157 7.76 -6.04 -10.39
N GLY A 158 8.63 -6.48 -11.29
CA GLY A 158 8.23 -7.15 -12.54
C GLY A 158 7.54 -6.26 -13.57
N LEU A 159 7.55 -4.93 -13.39
CA LEU A 159 7.00 -3.97 -14.35
C LEU A 159 8.07 -3.49 -15.31
N ASP A 160 7.66 -3.13 -16.53
CA ASP A 160 8.52 -2.45 -17.47
C ASP A 160 8.90 -1.04 -16.97
N PRO A 161 10.04 -0.47 -17.43
CA PRO A 161 10.54 0.80 -16.90
C PRO A 161 9.57 1.98 -17.08
N VAL A 162 8.75 1.98 -18.14
CA VAL A 162 7.80 3.08 -18.41
C VAL A 162 6.68 3.06 -17.39
N VAL A 163 6.03 1.90 -17.22
CA VAL A 163 4.94 1.74 -16.23
C VAL A 163 5.46 1.95 -14.80
N ARG A 164 6.69 1.50 -14.52
CA ARG A 164 7.33 1.73 -13.22
C ARG A 164 7.46 3.23 -12.92
N ASN A 165 7.98 4.03 -13.83
CA ASN A 165 8.10 5.48 -13.65
C ASN A 165 6.74 6.15 -13.47
N GLU A 166 5.72 5.77 -14.25
CA GLU A 166 4.36 6.27 -14.08
C GLU A 166 3.81 6.00 -12.66
N ILE A 167 4.11 4.85 -12.07
CA ILE A 167 3.70 4.49 -10.71
C ILE A 167 4.47 5.34 -9.67
N LEU A 168 5.76 5.56 -9.86
CA LEU A 168 6.55 6.41 -8.97
C LEU A 168 6.07 7.87 -9.00
N ASP A 169 5.69 8.38 -10.18
CA ASP A 169 5.07 9.71 -10.31
C ASP A 169 3.72 9.80 -9.56
N ILE A 170 2.90 8.72 -9.57
CA ILE A 170 1.67 8.68 -8.77
C ILE A 170 1.98 8.82 -7.28
N PHE A 171 3.03 8.16 -6.78
CA PHE A 171 3.41 8.24 -5.37
C PHE A 171 3.92 9.64 -5.00
N ARG A 172 4.70 10.28 -5.87
CA ARG A 172 5.15 11.66 -5.68
C ARG A 172 3.95 12.61 -5.59
N ASN A 173 3.05 12.57 -6.56
CA ASN A 173 1.84 13.41 -6.57
C ASN A 173 0.97 13.18 -5.34
N TYR A 174 0.85 11.93 -4.87
CA TYR A 174 0.06 11.60 -3.67
C TYR A 174 0.59 12.29 -2.40
N ILE A 175 1.92 12.39 -2.23
CA ILE A 175 2.53 13.10 -1.09
C ILE A 175 2.40 14.61 -1.27
N GLU A 176 2.60 15.14 -2.48
CA GLU A 176 2.52 16.58 -2.77
C GLU A 176 1.12 17.16 -2.56
N GLU A 177 0.06 16.36 -2.72
CA GLU A 177 -1.32 16.79 -2.48
C GLU A 177 -1.63 17.13 -1.01
N ASP A 178 -0.93 16.53 -0.02
CA ASP A 178 -1.19 16.73 1.41
C ASP A 178 0.04 16.32 2.23
N GLU A 179 0.67 17.29 2.89
CA GLU A 179 1.88 17.12 3.71
C GLU A 179 1.69 16.19 4.92
N THR A 180 0.46 15.81 5.26
CA THR A 180 0.17 14.85 6.34
C THR A 180 0.16 13.40 5.86
N ARG A 181 0.18 13.17 4.55
CA ARG A 181 0.22 11.83 3.96
C ARG A 181 1.60 11.21 4.05
N SER A 182 1.65 9.90 4.08
CA SER A 182 2.92 9.15 4.04
C SER A 182 2.78 7.89 3.22
N ILE A 183 3.92 7.39 2.75
CA ILE A 183 4.01 6.11 2.06
C ILE A 183 5.05 5.24 2.76
N LEU A 184 4.69 4.00 3.05
CA LEU A 184 5.63 2.93 3.35
C LEU A 184 5.61 1.95 2.17
N LEU A 185 6.73 1.78 1.48
CA LEU A 185 6.83 0.82 0.40
C LEU A 185 7.97 -0.17 0.64
N SER A 186 7.76 -1.43 0.28
CA SER A 186 8.85 -2.40 0.19
C SER A 186 9.38 -2.47 -1.24
N THR A 187 10.68 -2.61 -1.39
CA THR A 187 11.30 -2.82 -2.70
C THR A 187 12.65 -3.51 -2.55
N HIS A 188 13.05 -4.26 -3.56
CA HIS A 188 14.42 -4.72 -3.75
C HIS A 188 15.19 -3.87 -4.78
N ILE A 189 14.54 -2.85 -5.32
CA ILE A 189 15.06 -1.96 -6.37
C ILE A 189 15.35 -0.58 -5.73
N THR A 190 16.61 -0.34 -5.37
CA THR A 190 17.01 0.90 -4.66
C THR A 190 16.77 2.17 -5.48
N THR A 191 16.90 2.10 -6.81
CA THR A 191 16.65 3.22 -7.70
C THR A 191 15.20 3.73 -7.69
N ASP A 192 14.23 2.96 -7.19
CA ASP A 192 12.86 3.46 -7.00
C ASP A 192 12.80 4.63 -6.02
N LEU A 193 13.60 4.55 -4.95
CA LEU A 193 13.63 5.57 -3.90
C LEU A 193 14.45 6.82 -4.30
N GLU A 194 15.26 6.72 -5.33
CA GLU A 194 16.00 7.88 -5.89
C GLU A 194 15.09 8.74 -6.79
N HIS A 195 13.97 8.15 -7.27
CA HIS A 195 13.03 8.81 -8.18
C HIS A 195 11.83 9.47 -7.48
N ILE A 196 11.63 9.25 -6.15
CA ILE A 196 10.46 9.75 -5.39
C ILE A 196 10.84 10.58 -4.18
#